data_d132fd9f731c320bdd70025a4bdcab80
#
_entry.id   d132fd9f731c320bdd70025a4bdcab80
#
_cell.length_a   1.000
_cell.length_b   1.000
_cell.length_c   1.000
_cell.angle_alpha   90.00
_cell.angle_beta   90.00
_cell.angle_gamma   90.00
#
_symmetry.space_group_name_H-M   'P 1'
#
loop_
_entity.id
_entity.type
_entity.pdbx_description
1 polymer ?
#
loop_
_entity_poly.entity_id
_entity_poly.type
_entity_poly.pdbx_seq_one_letter_code
_entity_poly.pdbx_strand_id
1 'polypeptide(L)' 'MVRVMSRRGGGGWEKLGLFTSGRFTDKRPLLAPGAPEVREYQLCFVEDDKPAGQISPVYSTTVSP' A
#
# COMPACT_ATOMS: atom_id res chain seq x y z
N MET A 1 1.68 -11.59 10.16
CA MET A 1 1.46 -10.16 9.83
C MET A 1 1.78 -9.92 8.36
N VAL A 2 1.07 -8.99 7.79
CA VAL A 2 1.29 -8.56 6.40
C VAL A 2 1.73 -7.10 6.42
N ARG A 3 2.90 -6.81 5.86
CA ARG A 3 3.35 -5.44 5.67
C ARG A 3 2.87 -4.94 4.32
N VAL A 4 2.18 -3.81 4.33
CA VAL A 4 1.69 -3.17 3.11
C VAL A 4 2.54 -1.95 2.82
N MET A 5 3.12 -1.91 1.63
CA MET A 5 3.83 -0.76 1.10
C MET A 5 2.94 -0.08 0.07
N SER A 6 2.99 1.24 0.01
CA SER A 6 2.15 2.02 -0.88
C SER A 6 2.97 3.06 -1.61
N ARG A 7 2.58 3.31 -2.85
CA ARG A 7 3.13 4.39 -3.67
C ARG A 7 1.97 5.17 -4.28
N ARG A 8 2.03 6.48 -4.22
CA ARG A 8 0.98 7.37 -4.73
C ARG A 8 1.57 8.36 -5.71
N GLY A 9 0.85 8.60 -6.82
CA GLY A 9 1.20 9.64 -7.77
C GLY A 9 2.59 9.51 -8.39
N GLY A 10 3.12 8.29 -8.51
CA GLY A 10 4.47 8.08 -9.03
C GLY A 10 5.61 8.41 -8.07
N GLY A 11 5.29 8.68 -6.80
CA GLY A 11 6.31 8.94 -5.78
C GLY A 11 7.02 7.67 -5.29
N GLY A 12 7.76 7.79 -4.19
CA GLY A 12 8.46 6.67 -3.59
C GLY A 12 7.55 5.72 -2.82
N TRP A 13 8.02 4.51 -2.59
CA TRP A 13 7.31 3.53 -1.77
C TRP A 13 7.35 3.94 -0.30
N GLU A 14 6.20 3.85 0.37
CA GLU A 14 6.05 4.15 1.79
C GLU A 14 5.45 2.94 2.50
N LYS A 15 5.82 2.74 3.76
CA LYS A 15 5.17 1.73 4.60
C LYS A 15 3.79 2.24 5.01
N LEU A 16 2.73 1.58 4.55
CA LEU A 16 1.37 1.91 4.94
C LEU A 16 1.06 1.39 6.34
N GLY A 17 1.49 0.17 6.66
CA GLY A 17 1.31 -0.42 7.97
C GLY A 17 1.50 -1.93 7.98
N LEU A 18 1.28 -2.50 9.16
CA LEU A 18 1.24 -3.94 9.39
C LEU A 18 -0.20 -4.35 9.68
N PHE A 19 -0.66 -5.39 9.02
CA PHE A 19 -2.04 -5.87 9.14
C PHE A 19 -2.04 -7.37 9.41
N THR A 20 -3.10 -7.86 10.06
CA THR A 20 -3.23 -9.29 10.36
C THR A 20 -3.61 -10.11 9.15
N SER A 21 -4.11 -9.47 8.10
CA SER A 21 -4.48 -10.13 6.85
C SER A 21 -4.21 -9.20 5.67
N GLY A 22 -4.38 -9.71 4.46
CA GLY A 22 -4.26 -8.90 3.26
C GLY A 22 -5.42 -7.93 3.01
N ARG A 23 -6.39 -7.87 3.92
CA ARG A 23 -7.52 -6.93 3.82
C ARG A 23 -7.21 -5.69 4.63
N PHE A 24 -7.29 -4.54 4.00
CA PHE A 24 -7.07 -3.26 4.66
C PHE A 24 -7.82 -2.17 3.89
N THR A 25 -8.05 -1.06 4.57
CA THR A 25 -8.67 0.12 3.96
C THR A 25 -7.69 1.28 4.03
N ASP A 26 -7.42 1.90 2.90
CA ASP A 26 -6.58 3.08 2.82
C ASP A 26 -7.48 4.32 2.82
N LYS A 27 -7.53 5.00 3.95
CA LYS A 27 -8.36 6.20 4.14
C LYS A 27 -7.57 7.50 4.05
N ARG A 28 -6.34 7.45 3.55
CA ARG A 28 -5.54 8.67 3.42
C ARG A 28 -6.20 9.63 2.44
N PRO A 29 -6.16 10.94 2.71
CA PRO A 29 -6.68 11.91 1.75
C PRO A 29 -5.83 11.94 0.48
N LEU A 30 -6.41 12.48 -0.59
CA LEU A 30 -5.68 12.68 -1.84
C LEU A 30 -4.52 13.65 -1.63
N LEU A 31 -3.38 13.39 -2.31
CA LEU A 31 -2.23 14.29 -2.28
C LEU A 31 -2.60 15.66 -2.88
N ALA A 32 -3.37 15.65 -3.96
CA ALA A 32 -3.90 16.85 -4.59
C ALA A 32 -5.42 16.80 -4.53
N PRO A 33 -6.08 17.52 -3.60
CA PRO A 33 -7.53 17.52 -3.52
C PRO A 33 -8.16 17.93 -4.84
N GLY A 34 -9.21 17.21 -5.24
CA GLY A 34 -9.90 17.46 -6.50
C GLY A 34 -9.29 16.78 -7.73
N ALA A 35 -8.18 16.08 -7.59
CA ALA A 35 -7.56 15.34 -8.69
C ALA A 35 -7.58 13.84 -8.44
N PRO A 36 -7.85 13.00 -9.45
CA PRO A 36 -7.73 11.56 -9.31
C PRO A 36 -6.29 11.17 -8.98
N GLU A 37 -6.13 10.07 -8.23
CA GLU A 37 -4.83 9.61 -7.79
C GLU A 37 -4.69 8.11 -8.02
N VAL A 38 -3.62 7.71 -8.68
CA VAL A 38 -3.28 6.29 -8.81
C VAL A 38 -2.49 5.88 -7.58
N ARG A 39 -2.99 4.87 -6.86
CA ARG A 39 -2.33 4.28 -5.71
C ARG A 39 -1.92 2.87 -6.03
N GLU A 40 -0.69 2.54 -5.70
CA GLU A 40 -0.12 1.24 -5.91
C GLU A 40 0.22 0.61 -4.56
N TYR A 41 0.07 -0.72 -4.46
CA TYR A 41 0.27 -1.45 -3.22
C TYR A 41 1.09 -2.70 -3.48
N GLN A 42 1.97 -3.02 -2.54
CA GLN A 42 2.70 -4.26 -2.49
C GLN A 42 2.58 -4.85 -1.09
N LEU A 43 2.35 -6.17 -1.00
CA LEU A 43 2.19 -6.87 0.25
C LEU A 43 3.36 -7.84 0.46
N CYS A 44 3.81 -7.96 1.70
CA CYS A 44 4.87 -8.87 2.08
C CYS A 44 4.55 -9.49 3.43
N PHE A 45 4.67 -10.82 3.55
CA PHE A 45 4.54 -11.47 4.84
C PHE A 45 5.74 -11.12 5.73
N VAL A 46 5.46 -10.90 7.01
CA VAL A 46 6.47 -10.52 7.99
C VAL A 46 6.41 -11.49 9.16
N GLU A 47 7.56 -12.07 9.53
CA GLU A 47 7.73 -12.88 10.74
C GLU A 47 8.85 -12.26 11.57
N ASP A 48 8.59 -12.07 12.88
CA ASP A 48 9.56 -11.50 13.82
C ASP A 48 10.17 -10.18 13.29
N ASP A 49 9.31 -9.31 12.73
CA ASP A 49 9.67 -8.04 12.14
C ASP A 49 10.61 -8.13 10.92
N LYS A 50 10.74 -9.31 10.34
CA LYS A 50 11.57 -9.53 9.15
C LYS A 50 10.70 -10.00 7.99
N PRO A 51 10.99 -9.54 6.76
CA PRO A 51 10.28 -10.07 5.60
C PRO A 51 10.47 -11.58 5.49
N ALA A 52 9.36 -12.29 5.28
CA ALA A 52 9.34 -13.73 5.10
C ALA A 52 8.49 -14.07 3.88
N GLY A 53 9.07 -14.82 2.94
CA GLY A 53 8.39 -15.21 1.72
C GLY A 53 8.53 -14.17 0.62
N GLN A 54 7.67 -14.28 -0.39
CA GLN A 54 7.74 -13.45 -1.57
C GLN A 54 6.91 -12.17 -1.43
N ILE A 55 7.39 -11.10 -2.05
CA ILE A 55 6.63 -9.87 -2.18
C ILE A 55 5.55 -10.10 -3.24
N SER A 56 4.32 -9.64 -2.96
CA SER A 56 3.22 -9.76 -3.92
C SER A 56 3.45 -8.92 -5.18
N PRO A 57 2.74 -9.23 -6.27
CA PRO A 57 2.69 -8.31 -7.40
C PRO A 57 2.17 -6.93 -6.97
N VAL A 58 2.48 -5.91 -7.76
CA VAL A 58 1.96 -4.58 -7.53
C VAL A 58 0.48 -4.53 -7.93
N TYR A 59 -0.36 -4.10 -6.99
CA TYR A 59 -1.77 -3.83 -7.25
C TYR A 59 -1.97 -2.33 -7.38
N SER A 60 -2.73 -1.90 -8.37
CA SER A 60 -3.00 -0.48 -8.56
C SER A 60 -4.50 -0.21 -8.59
N THR A 61 -4.88 0.95 -8.11
CA THR A 61 -6.25 1.45 -8.15
C THR A 61 -6.25 2.95 -8.31
N THR A 62 -7.30 3.48 -8.92
CA THR A 62 -7.48 4.92 -9.04
C THR A 62 -8.49 5.38 -8.01
N VAL A 63 -8.11 6.38 -7.21
CA VAL A 63 -8.98 7.00 -6.22
C VAL A 63 -9.48 8.31 -6.78
N SER A 64 -10.80 8.45 -6.88
CA SER A 64 -11.44 9.67 -7.34
C SER A 64 -11.76 10.60 -6.18
N PRO A 65 -11.78 11.92 -6.42
CA PRO A 65 -12.17 12.90 -5.39
C PRO A 65 -13.60 12.69 -4.91
#